data_f97fdb16a6ef60143bf128f65151f20a
#
_entry.id   f97fdb16a6ef60143bf128f65151f20a
#
_cell.length_a   1.000
_cell.length_b   1.000
_cell.length_c   1.000
_cell.angle_alpha   90.00
_cell.angle_beta   90.00
_cell.angle_gamma   90.00
#
_symmetry.space_group_name_H-M   'P 1'
#
loop_
_entity.id
_entity.type
_entity.pdbx_description
1 polymer ?
#
loop_
_entity_poly.entity_id
_entity_poly.type
_entity_poly.pdbx_seq_one_letter_code
_entity_poly.pdbx_strand_id
1 'polypeptide(L)'
;MDFVTPSGFRDVLTDEALRRETIQRTVQECFASHGYLPLETPTLEVFDVMSAGGRIPGSPFKFFDSQGDLLAMRPDVTVQVARMCATRLGNQPGPFRFRYAHRVFRESGSEMQATAREMKQIGLELIGETGAQADAELISLLDEALALAGVKEYTLAMATVSVLRSLIDASGAPAWWCTRVLNAFHDSDFIELDRLTHPDTLALIVQEEGIELDEEEVRFVCPPVYARAIAALPRIRGGREAIDQVRELVSPLGCEGELSDFEEVFDLLSQADLGCKLLVDFSVMSSFDYYTGVIFEAFSSDLGTPLGSGGRYDKLIGSFGKPRPAAGFAFFLEQAMAAAKPEGFATTSLDQRPLRIAVPKGSLNAGTIKVLSDAGLDTTGLEDPGRQLIIHNPGVDFIIVRPTDAPVFVAHGAADCGICGRDSILEADPDVIQLVDLKFGGCRFVVAEPEGAAAAT
;
A
#
# COMPACT_ATOMS: atom_id res chain seq x y z
N MET A 1 -28.85 14.14 19.92
CA MET A 1 -27.92 14.28 18.77
C MET A 1 -26.52 14.29 19.36
N ASP A 2 -25.73 13.28 19.07
CA ASP A 2 -24.32 13.28 19.46
C ASP A 2 -23.57 14.12 18.42
N PHE A 3 -22.97 15.22 18.87
CA PHE A 3 -22.15 16.09 18.03
C PHE A 3 -20.76 15.46 17.88
N VAL A 4 -20.58 14.58 16.87
CA VAL A 4 -19.34 13.87 16.61
C VAL A 4 -18.77 14.27 15.24
N THR A 5 -17.46 14.17 15.09
CA THR A 5 -16.80 14.34 13.80
C THR A 5 -17.15 13.18 12.86
N PRO A 6 -17.14 13.39 11.53
CA PRO A 6 -17.35 12.29 10.59
C PRO A 6 -16.32 11.17 10.78
N SER A 7 -16.71 9.93 10.46
CA SER A 7 -15.79 8.79 10.53
C SER A 7 -14.52 9.04 9.72
N GLY A 8 -13.35 8.74 10.30
CA GLY A 8 -12.04 8.99 9.68
C GLY A 8 -11.54 10.43 9.74
N PHE A 9 -12.30 11.33 10.37
CA PHE A 9 -11.90 12.70 10.68
C PHE A 9 -11.86 12.90 12.18
N ARG A 10 -10.94 13.71 12.68
CA ARG A 10 -10.82 13.98 14.10
C ARG A 10 -10.35 15.40 14.40
N ASP A 11 -10.73 15.91 15.55
CA ASP A 11 -10.14 17.12 16.09
C ASP A 11 -8.73 16.83 16.62
N VAL A 12 -7.81 17.73 16.37
CA VAL A 12 -6.43 17.68 16.88
C VAL A 12 -6.31 18.74 17.96
N LEU A 13 -6.09 18.30 19.21
CA LEU A 13 -6.01 19.21 20.36
C LEU A 13 -4.63 19.83 20.50
N THR A 14 -4.51 20.83 21.39
CA THR A 14 -3.40 21.77 21.50
C THR A 14 -2.01 21.11 21.50
N ASP A 15 -1.79 20.11 22.34
CA ASP A 15 -0.44 19.49 22.48
C ASP A 15 0.00 18.77 21.22
N GLU A 16 -0.92 17.99 20.64
CA GLU A 16 -0.65 17.31 19.37
C GLU A 16 -0.54 18.32 18.21
N ALA A 17 -1.39 19.37 18.20
CA ALA A 17 -1.34 20.40 17.18
C ALA A 17 0.00 21.15 17.21
N LEU A 18 0.52 21.49 18.38
CA LEU A 18 1.81 22.14 18.57
C LEU A 18 2.97 21.24 18.10
N ARG A 19 2.91 19.94 18.41
CA ARG A 19 3.90 18.97 17.94
C ARG A 19 3.89 18.86 16.41
N ARG A 20 2.69 18.78 15.79
CA ARG A 20 2.52 18.77 14.33
C ARG A 20 3.10 20.01 13.67
N GLU A 21 2.81 21.18 14.22
CA GLU A 21 3.32 22.46 13.74
C GLU A 21 4.86 22.50 13.81
N THR A 22 5.43 22.07 14.93
CA THR A 22 6.88 22.04 15.13
C THR A 22 7.57 21.14 14.13
N ILE A 23 7.12 19.90 13.98
CA ILE A 23 7.70 18.94 13.00
C ILE A 23 7.57 19.50 11.58
N GLN A 24 6.36 19.95 11.21
CA GLN A 24 6.14 20.52 9.88
C GLN A 24 7.08 21.69 9.60
N ARG A 25 7.24 22.60 10.54
CA ARG A 25 8.14 23.76 10.41
C ARG A 25 9.58 23.32 10.23
N THR A 26 10.08 22.45 11.09
CA THR A 26 11.49 21.98 11.05
C THR A 26 11.80 21.28 9.72
N VAL A 27 10.91 20.38 9.26
CA VAL A 27 11.07 19.70 7.97
C VAL A 27 11.01 20.70 6.80
N GLN A 28 10.08 21.64 6.83
CA GLN A 28 9.99 22.66 5.78
C GLN A 28 11.20 23.60 5.76
N GLU A 29 11.82 23.91 6.91
CA GLU A 29 13.07 24.67 6.99
C GLU A 29 14.25 23.87 6.43
N CYS A 30 14.34 22.57 6.71
CA CYS A 30 15.30 21.66 6.09
C CYS A 30 15.19 21.69 4.56
N PHE A 31 14.02 21.48 4.00
CA PHE A 31 13.79 21.53 2.56
C PHE A 31 14.14 22.90 1.94
N ALA A 32 13.86 23.98 2.66
CA ALA A 32 14.22 25.33 2.22
C ALA A 32 15.74 25.51 2.17
N SER A 33 16.51 24.94 3.10
CA SER A 33 17.99 25.02 3.11
C SER A 33 18.61 24.32 1.91
N HIS A 34 17.91 23.32 1.33
CA HIS A 34 18.29 22.62 0.08
C HIS A 34 17.74 23.30 -1.19
N GLY A 35 17.19 24.52 -1.08
CA GLY A 35 16.75 25.32 -2.21
C GLY A 35 15.34 24.98 -2.73
N TYR A 36 14.54 24.21 -1.98
CA TYR A 36 13.16 23.94 -2.36
C TYR A 36 12.23 25.07 -1.94
N LEU A 37 11.47 25.61 -2.90
CA LEU A 37 10.56 26.72 -2.71
C LEU A 37 9.14 26.25 -2.35
N PRO A 38 8.40 26.99 -1.53
CA PRO A 38 7.06 26.60 -1.14
C PRO A 38 6.09 26.66 -2.33
N LEU A 39 5.20 25.68 -2.38
CA LEU A 39 4.14 25.59 -3.37
C LEU A 39 2.81 25.31 -2.70
N GLU A 40 1.75 25.95 -3.17
CA GLU A 40 0.37 25.66 -2.76
C GLU A 40 -0.48 25.30 -3.98
N THR A 41 -1.22 24.21 -3.89
CA THR A 41 -2.24 23.77 -4.84
C THR A 41 -3.62 23.80 -4.20
N PRO A 42 -4.71 23.98 -4.97
CA PRO A 42 -6.07 23.93 -4.42
C PRO A 42 -6.37 22.60 -3.74
N THR A 43 -7.23 22.60 -2.71
CA THR A 43 -7.71 21.37 -2.08
C THR A 43 -8.59 20.55 -3.02
N LEU A 44 -9.32 21.25 -3.91
CA LEU A 44 -10.21 20.67 -4.91
C LEU A 44 -9.56 20.70 -6.28
N GLU A 45 -9.78 19.64 -7.05
CA GLU A 45 -9.35 19.56 -8.44
C GLU A 45 -10.48 18.98 -9.29
N VAL A 46 -10.50 19.28 -10.57
CA VAL A 46 -11.40 18.63 -11.52
C VAL A 46 -11.04 17.14 -11.59
N PHE A 47 -12.05 16.26 -11.49
CA PHE A 47 -11.82 14.82 -11.42
C PHE A 47 -11.06 14.27 -12.63
N ASP A 48 -11.34 14.80 -13.83
CA ASP A 48 -10.65 14.39 -15.05
C ASP A 48 -9.14 14.69 -15.00
N VAL A 49 -8.73 15.77 -14.34
CA VAL A 49 -7.31 16.09 -14.12
C VAL A 49 -6.66 15.04 -13.23
N MET A 50 -7.36 14.64 -12.15
CA MET A 50 -6.84 13.59 -11.27
C MET A 50 -6.73 12.25 -11.99
N SER A 51 -7.72 11.90 -12.79
CA SER A 51 -7.75 10.65 -13.57
C SER A 51 -6.68 10.63 -14.67
N ALA A 52 -6.35 11.77 -15.26
CA ALA A 52 -5.28 11.89 -16.27
C ALA A 52 -3.88 11.63 -15.69
N GLY A 53 -3.72 11.68 -14.37
CA GLY A 53 -2.51 11.29 -13.66
C GLY A 53 -2.30 9.79 -13.53
N GLY A 54 -3.26 8.97 -14.02
CA GLY A 54 -3.22 7.51 -13.90
C GLY A 54 -4.06 6.99 -12.73
N ARG A 55 -3.70 5.83 -12.20
CA ARG A 55 -4.40 5.19 -11.09
C ARG A 55 -4.37 6.06 -9.82
N ILE A 56 -5.54 6.31 -9.25
CA ILE A 56 -5.69 7.02 -7.98
C ILE A 56 -5.82 5.95 -6.87
N PRO A 57 -4.89 5.91 -5.90
CA PRO A 57 -5.00 4.98 -4.77
C PRO A 57 -6.19 5.34 -3.88
N GLY A 58 -7.05 4.37 -3.63
CA GLY A 58 -8.29 4.57 -2.90
C GLY A 58 -9.32 5.37 -3.71
N SER A 59 -10.52 5.53 -3.16
CA SER A 59 -11.55 6.37 -3.78
C SER A 59 -11.38 7.81 -3.27
N PRO A 60 -11.21 8.82 -4.14
CA PRO A 60 -11.23 10.20 -3.71
C PRO A 60 -12.67 10.63 -3.37
N PHE A 61 -12.82 11.55 -2.41
CA PHE A 61 -14.10 12.22 -2.18
C PHE A 61 -14.49 13.02 -3.42
N LYS A 62 -15.68 12.74 -3.97
CA LYS A 62 -16.19 13.34 -5.20
C LYS A 62 -17.50 14.04 -4.94
N PHE A 63 -17.71 15.17 -5.62
CA PHE A 63 -18.98 15.92 -5.58
C PHE A 63 -19.11 16.80 -6.83
N PHE A 64 -20.35 17.15 -7.15
CA PHE A 64 -20.61 18.11 -8.19
C PHE A 64 -20.65 19.53 -7.63
N ASP A 65 -20.04 20.47 -8.32
CA ASP A 65 -20.19 21.88 -7.99
C ASP A 65 -21.50 22.45 -8.52
N SER A 66 -21.73 23.74 -8.29
CA SER A 66 -22.96 24.42 -8.75
C SER A 66 -23.06 24.59 -10.27
N GLN A 67 -21.98 24.35 -11.01
CA GLN A 67 -21.93 24.39 -12.48
C GLN A 67 -22.11 23.03 -13.10
N GLY A 68 -22.09 21.96 -12.29
CA GLY A 68 -22.21 20.57 -12.72
C GLY A 68 -20.88 19.90 -13.01
N ASP A 69 -19.75 20.52 -12.68
CA ASP A 69 -18.43 19.92 -12.83
C ASP A 69 -18.17 18.91 -11.71
N LEU A 70 -17.65 17.72 -12.08
CA LEU A 70 -17.24 16.71 -11.13
C LEU A 70 -15.88 17.07 -10.55
N LEU A 71 -15.87 17.38 -9.26
CA LEU A 71 -14.67 17.73 -8.50
C LEU A 71 -14.28 16.58 -7.57
N ALA A 72 -12.99 16.53 -7.23
CA ALA A 72 -12.46 15.63 -6.20
C ALA A 72 -11.66 16.42 -5.16
N MET A 73 -11.72 15.99 -3.89
CA MET A 73 -10.72 16.38 -2.92
C MET A 73 -9.43 15.62 -3.24
N ARG A 74 -8.29 16.33 -3.26
CA ARG A 74 -7.01 15.74 -3.65
C ARG A 74 -6.63 14.54 -2.78
N PRO A 75 -6.37 13.36 -3.37
CA PRO A 75 -5.86 12.19 -2.65
C PRO A 75 -4.33 12.21 -2.50
N ASP A 76 -3.64 13.00 -3.34
CA ASP A 76 -2.22 13.35 -3.29
C ASP A 76 -1.97 14.75 -3.88
N VAL A 77 -0.72 15.21 -3.84
CA VAL A 77 -0.34 16.55 -4.33
C VAL A 77 0.38 16.48 -5.69
N THR A 78 1.05 15.38 -6.01
CA THR A 78 1.95 15.23 -7.16
C THR A 78 1.25 15.50 -8.50
N VAL A 79 0.04 14.95 -8.71
CA VAL A 79 -0.73 15.15 -9.95
C VAL A 79 -1.05 16.63 -10.17
N GLN A 80 -1.41 17.35 -9.12
CA GLN A 80 -1.67 18.80 -9.19
C GLN A 80 -0.42 19.60 -9.51
N VAL A 81 0.74 19.20 -8.94
CA VAL A 81 2.03 19.83 -9.26
C VAL A 81 2.40 19.58 -10.71
N ALA A 82 2.21 18.35 -11.20
CA ALA A 82 2.47 18.01 -12.60
C ALA A 82 1.61 18.87 -13.57
N ARG A 83 0.30 18.97 -13.31
CA ARG A 83 -0.61 19.84 -14.09
C ARG A 83 -0.17 21.31 -14.03
N MET A 84 0.14 21.81 -12.83
CA MET A 84 0.60 23.20 -12.67
C MET A 84 1.90 23.45 -13.45
N CYS A 85 2.87 22.55 -13.37
CA CYS A 85 4.14 22.67 -14.11
C CYS A 85 3.90 22.69 -15.62
N ALA A 86 3.05 21.81 -16.14
CA ALA A 86 2.75 21.79 -17.57
C ALA A 86 2.03 23.06 -18.05
N THR A 87 1.05 23.55 -17.27
CA THR A 87 0.16 24.65 -17.70
C THR A 87 0.70 26.05 -17.36
N ARG A 88 1.29 26.24 -16.18
CA ARG A 88 1.75 27.56 -15.70
C ARG A 88 3.23 27.80 -15.94
N LEU A 89 4.05 26.74 -15.88
CA LEU A 89 5.51 26.82 -15.99
C LEU A 89 6.04 26.17 -17.27
N GLY A 90 5.17 25.73 -18.19
CA GLY A 90 5.55 24.99 -19.39
C GLY A 90 6.58 25.69 -20.27
N ASN A 91 6.56 27.03 -20.33
CA ASN A 91 7.49 27.85 -21.10
C ASN A 91 8.65 28.43 -20.27
N GLN A 92 8.71 28.20 -18.98
CA GLN A 92 9.79 28.70 -18.12
C GLN A 92 10.95 27.69 -18.11
N PRO A 93 12.22 28.15 -18.06
CA PRO A 93 13.35 27.27 -17.90
C PRO A 93 13.31 26.63 -16.48
N GLY A 94 13.60 25.33 -16.39
CA GLY A 94 13.85 24.65 -15.12
C GLY A 94 15.32 24.69 -14.74
N PRO A 95 15.74 23.91 -13.72
CA PRO A 95 14.90 23.01 -12.93
C PRO A 95 14.01 23.76 -11.95
N PHE A 96 12.94 23.07 -11.47
CA PHE A 96 12.09 23.57 -10.39
C PHE A 96 12.18 22.63 -9.20
N ARG A 97 12.34 23.22 -8.02
CA ARG A 97 12.44 22.54 -6.72
C ARG A 97 11.29 23.02 -5.85
N PHE A 98 10.29 22.20 -5.60
CA PHE A 98 9.10 22.55 -4.84
C PHE A 98 8.98 21.72 -3.55
N ARG A 99 8.53 22.37 -2.46
CA ARG A 99 8.16 21.75 -1.21
C ARG A 99 6.74 22.12 -0.85
N TYR A 100 6.05 21.21 -0.18
CA TYR A 100 4.68 21.42 0.27
C TYR A 100 4.37 20.71 1.59
N ALA A 101 3.30 21.18 2.26
CA ALA A 101 2.70 20.52 3.41
C ALA A 101 1.18 20.68 3.33
N HIS A 102 0.51 19.73 2.73
CA HIS A 102 -0.91 19.82 2.40
C HIS A 102 -1.72 18.68 3.02
N ARG A 103 -3.01 18.94 3.27
CA ARG A 103 -3.94 17.88 3.61
C ARG A 103 -4.36 17.13 2.35
N VAL A 104 -4.44 15.82 2.45
CA VAL A 104 -4.95 14.92 1.41
C VAL A 104 -6.10 14.10 1.98
N PHE A 105 -7.00 13.64 1.09
CA PHE A 105 -8.28 13.07 1.48
C PHE A 105 -8.55 11.79 0.69
N ARG A 106 -8.87 10.69 1.40
CA ARG A 106 -9.20 9.40 0.79
C ARG A 106 -10.47 8.87 1.43
N GLU A 107 -11.44 8.45 0.62
CA GLU A 107 -12.74 7.97 1.09
C GLU A 107 -12.63 6.59 1.73
N SER A 108 -11.87 5.71 1.11
CA SER A 108 -11.48 4.41 1.65
C SER A 108 -10.02 4.15 1.29
N GLY A 109 -9.24 3.63 2.22
CA GLY A 109 -7.95 3.06 1.92
C GLY A 109 -8.13 1.59 1.55
N SER A 110 -7.44 1.10 0.53
CA SER A 110 -7.28 -0.34 0.27
C SER A 110 -6.46 -1.02 1.37
N GLU A 111 -5.93 -0.25 2.32
CA GLU A 111 -5.09 -0.73 3.40
C GLU A 111 -5.91 -0.82 4.68
N MET A 112 -6.00 -2.01 5.23
CA MET A 112 -6.75 -2.41 6.43
C MET A 112 -6.50 -1.57 7.70
N GLN A 113 -5.61 -0.58 7.65
CA GLN A 113 -5.21 0.22 8.82
C GLN A 113 -5.49 1.73 8.68
N ALA A 114 -5.89 2.22 7.52
CA ALA A 114 -6.15 3.64 7.34
C ALA A 114 -7.55 4.00 7.84
N THR A 115 -7.72 4.13 9.15
CA THR A 115 -8.92 4.74 9.74
C THR A 115 -9.01 6.24 9.48
N ALA A 116 -7.90 6.89 9.12
CA ALA A 116 -7.83 8.31 8.85
C ALA A 116 -8.14 8.61 7.37
N ARG A 117 -9.18 9.41 7.13
CA ARG A 117 -9.58 9.87 5.79
C ARG A 117 -8.99 11.25 5.43
N GLU A 118 -8.43 11.94 6.39
CA GLU A 118 -7.71 13.20 6.24
C GLU A 118 -6.32 13.05 6.85
N MET A 119 -5.29 13.28 6.04
CA MET A 119 -3.89 13.13 6.44
C MET A 119 -3.09 14.35 5.98
N LYS A 120 -2.04 14.70 6.73
CA LYS A 120 -1.10 15.76 6.35
C LYS A 120 0.06 15.14 5.57
N GLN A 121 0.11 15.44 4.28
CA GLN A 121 1.21 15.05 3.39
C GLN A 121 2.26 16.15 3.34
N ILE A 122 3.52 15.80 3.60
CA ILE A 122 4.70 16.69 3.49
C ILE A 122 5.61 16.09 2.43
N GLY A 123 6.01 16.88 1.43
CA GLY A 123 6.78 16.34 0.32
C GLY A 123 7.55 17.36 -0.49
N LEU A 124 8.32 16.83 -1.42
CA LEU A 124 9.15 17.54 -2.40
C LEU A 124 8.86 17.04 -3.82
N GLU A 125 9.01 17.97 -4.77
CA GLU A 125 8.99 17.66 -6.19
C GLU A 125 10.17 18.35 -6.89
N LEU A 126 10.97 17.57 -7.60
CA LEU A 126 12.14 18.01 -8.38
C LEU A 126 11.81 17.81 -9.86
N ILE A 127 11.68 18.92 -10.58
CA ILE A 127 11.19 18.94 -11.96
C ILE A 127 12.27 19.46 -12.88
N GLY A 128 12.61 18.67 -13.91
CA GLY A 128 13.58 19.07 -14.94
C GLY A 128 15.01 18.60 -14.67
N GLU A 129 15.24 17.80 -13.63
CA GLU A 129 16.52 17.15 -13.36
C GLU A 129 16.43 15.62 -13.53
N THR A 130 17.50 15.02 -14.02
CA THR A 130 17.65 13.58 -14.26
C THR A 130 18.95 13.06 -13.66
N GLY A 131 19.05 11.72 -13.62
CA GLY A 131 20.27 11.02 -13.20
C GLY A 131 20.27 10.62 -11.73
N ALA A 132 21.19 9.73 -11.41
CA ALA A 132 21.26 9.05 -10.12
C ALA A 132 21.48 10.03 -8.94
N GLN A 133 22.18 11.13 -9.15
CA GLN A 133 22.42 12.14 -8.11
C GLN A 133 21.13 12.84 -7.68
N ALA A 134 20.23 13.15 -8.66
CA ALA A 134 18.95 13.78 -8.36
C ALA A 134 18.02 12.83 -7.57
N ASP A 135 18.01 11.55 -7.93
CA ASP A 135 17.22 10.54 -7.20
C ASP A 135 17.80 10.28 -5.81
N ALA A 136 19.12 10.16 -5.67
CA ALA A 136 19.80 9.99 -4.39
C ALA A 136 19.58 11.20 -3.45
N GLU A 137 19.57 12.43 -3.98
CA GLU A 137 19.26 13.65 -3.22
C GLU A 137 17.85 13.53 -2.58
N LEU A 138 16.84 13.17 -3.36
CA LEU A 138 15.47 13.04 -2.86
C LEU A 138 15.34 11.98 -1.77
N ILE A 139 16.00 10.83 -1.95
CA ILE A 139 15.98 9.76 -0.97
C ILE A 139 16.68 10.18 0.33
N SER A 140 17.82 10.85 0.22
CA SER A 140 18.53 11.40 1.38
C SER A 140 17.72 12.46 2.12
N LEU A 141 16.95 13.29 1.40
CA LEU A 141 16.07 14.29 2.00
C LEU A 141 14.84 13.67 2.67
N LEU A 142 14.34 12.53 2.19
CA LEU A 142 13.32 11.78 2.92
C LEU A 142 13.87 11.22 4.22
N ASP A 143 15.09 10.67 4.20
CA ASP A 143 15.78 10.17 5.39
C ASP A 143 15.95 11.29 6.44
N GLU A 144 16.48 12.44 6.03
CA GLU A 144 16.64 13.62 6.89
C GLU A 144 15.30 14.11 7.45
N ALA A 145 14.25 14.16 6.63
CA ALA A 145 12.92 14.60 7.05
C ALA A 145 12.30 13.65 8.08
N LEU A 146 12.45 12.35 7.92
CA LEU A 146 11.96 11.35 8.89
C LEU A 146 12.75 11.42 10.20
N ALA A 147 14.07 11.60 10.14
CA ALA A 147 14.88 11.82 11.32
C ALA A 147 14.47 13.09 12.10
N LEU A 148 14.22 14.20 11.39
CA LEU A 148 13.70 15.46 11.97
C LEU A 148 12.28 15.30 12.54
N ALA A 149 11.47 14.40 11.99
CA ALA A 149 10.17 14.04 12.55
C ALA A 149 10.29 13.15 13.80
N GLY A 150 11.49 12.68 14.13
CA GLY A 150 11.80 11.89 15.31
C GLY A 150 11.74 10.37 15.08
N VAL A 151 11.64 9.91 13.83
CA VAL A 151 11.69 8.49 13.50
C VAL A 151 13.14 8.00 13.62
N LYS A 152 13.37 6.97 14.43
CA LYS A 152 14.72 6.46 14.73
C LYS A 152 15.07 5.16 14.02
N GLU A 153 14.09 4.29 13.83
CA GLU A 153 14.28 2.95 13.26
C GLU A 153 13.29 2.71 12.12
N TYR A 154 13.83 2.61 10.92
CA TYR A 154 13.04 2.30 9.71
C TYR A 154 13.94 1.73 8.62
N THR A 155 13.31 1.09 7.66
CA THR A 155 13.96 0.55 6.47
C THR A 155 13.48 1.36 5.27
N LEU A 156 14.40 1.77 4.43
CA LEU A 156 14.12 2.36 3.14
C LEU A 156 14.28 1.28 2.07
N ALA A 157 13.17 0.76 1.61
CA ALA A 157 13.11 -0.20 0.53
C ALA A 157 13.05 0.52 -0.82
N MET A 158 13.85 0.06 -1.79
CA MET A 158 13.93 0.68 -3.11
C MET A 158 13.98 -0.34 -4.23
N ALA A 159 13.43 0.02 -5.37
CA ALA A 159 13.44 -0.76 -6.60
C ALA A 159 13.44 0.17 -7.83
N THR A 160 13.45 -0.40 -9.03
CA THR A 160 13.17 0.33 -10.26
C THR A 160 12.06 -0.34 -11.06
N VAL A 161 11.06 0.42 -11.46
CA VAL A 161 9.95 -0.08 -12.29
C VAL A 161 10.37 -0.29 -13.75
N SER A 162 11.48 0.29 -14.18
CA SER A 162 11.96 0.22 -15.57
C SER A 162 12.27 -1.22 -16.00
N VAL A 163 12.80 -2.05 -15.10
CA VAL A 163 13.09 -3.47 -15.34
C VAL A 163 11.81 -4.26 -15.64
N LEU A 164 10.80 -4.13 -14.78
CA LEU A 164 9.51 -4.79 -14.99
C LEU A 164 8.86 -4.34 -16.31
N ARG A 165 8.87 -3.04 -16.59
CA ARG A 165 8.33 -2.50 -17.85
C ARG A 165 9.08 -3.05 -19.06
N SER A 166 10.42 -3.11 -19.00
CA SER A 166 11.24 -3.68 -20.09
C SER A 166 10.90 -5.15 -20.34
N LEU A 167 10.69 -5.95 -19.28
CA LEU A 167 10.27 -7.35 -19.40
C LEU A 167 8.89 -7.48 -20.05
N ILE A 168 7.92 -6.65 -19.62
CA ILE A 168 6.56 -6.66 -20.16
C ILE A 168 6.58 -6.24 -21.63
N ASP A 169 7.27 -5.15 -21.98
CA ASP A 169 7.34 -4.65 -23.35
C ASP A 169 8.03 -5.64 -24.29
N ALA A 170 9.14 -6.26 -23.84
CA ALA A 170 9.87 -7.25 -24.62
C ALA A 170 9.12 -8.59 -24.77
N SER A 171 8.18 -8.89 -23.87
CA SER A 171 7.39 -10.13 -23.93
C SER A 171 6.51 -10.21 -25.18
N GLY A 172 6.10 -9.05 -25.73
CA GLY A 172 5.12 -8.97 -26.81
C GLY A 172 3.72 -9.45 -26.41
N ALA A 173 3.45 -9.60 -25.11
CA ALA A 173 2.17 -10.08 -24.59
C ALA A 173 1.03 -9.09 -24.89
N PRO A 174 -0.23 -9.57 -24.97
CA PRO A 174 -1.36 -8.72 -25.28
C PRO A 174 -1.65 -7.71 -24.13
N ALA A 175 -2.22 -6.57 -24.48
CA ALA A 175 -2.45 -5.44 -23.57
C ALA A 175 -3.23 -5.82 -22.30
N TRP A 176 -4.22 -6.71 -22.41
CA TRP A 176 -4.99 -7.16 -21.25
C TRP A 176 -4.10 -7.88 -20.22
N TRP A 177 -3.19 -8.74 -20.66
CA TRP A 177 -2.24 -9.46 -19.81
C TRP A 177 -1.24 -8.49 -19.17
N CYS A 178 -0.65 -7.59 -19.97
CA CYS A 178 0.26 -6.57 -19.47
C CYS A 178 -0.36 -5.71 -18.37
N THR A 179 -1.62 -5.29 -18.57
CA THR A 179 -2.38 -4.50 -17.60
C THR A 179 -2.61 -5.28 -16.29
N ARG A 180 -2.98 -6.57 -16.39
CA ARG A 180 -3.19 -7.41 -15.21
C ARG A 180 -1.89 -7.67 -14.43
N VAL A 181 -0.79 -7.92 -15.12
CA VAL A 181 0.53 -8.07 -14.48
C VAL A 181 0.91 -6.80 -13.72
N LEU A 182 0.75 -5.63 -14.33
CA LEU A 182 1.02 -4.36 -13.65
C LEU A 182 0.10 -4.16 -12.44
N ASN A 183 -1.19 -4.45 -12.57
CA ASN A 183 -2.13 -4.36 -11.47
C ASN A 183 -1.77 -5.33 -10.32
N ALA A 184 -1.37 -6.57 -10.64
CA ALA A 184 -0.93 -7.54 -9.65
C ALA A 184 0.28 -7.03 -8.85
N PHE A 185 1.25 -6.37 -9.51
CA PHE A 185 2.34 -5.71 -8.81
C PHE A 185 1.87 -4.53 -7.96
N HIS A 186 1.04 -3.63 -8.49
CA HIS A 186 0.52 -2.47 -7.75
C HIS A 186 -0.31 -2.86 -6.52
N ASP A 187 -1.04 -3.97 -6.60
CA ASP A 187 -1.85 -4.49 -5.49
C ASP A 187 -1.06 -5.45 -4.57
N SER A 188 0.23 -5.71 -4.89
CA SER A 188 1.05 -6.75 -4.24
C SER A 188 0.37 -8.13 -4.26
N ASP A 189 -0.45 -8.39 -5.29
CA ASP A 189 -1.14 -9.68 -5.50
C ASP A 189 -0.22 -10.65 -6.25
N PHE A 190 0.72 -11.23 -5.52
CA PHE A 190 1.66 -12.20 -6.08
C PHE A 190 1.02 -13.56 -6.37
N ILE A 191 -0.19 -13.82 -5.87
CA ILE A 191 -0.97 -15.00 -6.25
C ILE A 191 -1.50 -14.84 -7.67
N GLU A 192 -2.08 -13.68 -7.97
CA GLU A 192 -2.53 -13.36 -9.31
C GLU A 192 -1.35 -13.30 -10.29
N LEU A 193 -0.20 -12.77 -9.87
CA LEU A 193 1.01 -12.77 -10.68
C LEU A 193 1.47 -14.18 -11.02
N ASP A 194 1.50 -15.10 -10.05
CA ASP A 194 1.82 -16.51 -10.29
C ASP A 194 0.80 -17.17 -11.24
N ARG A 195 -0.51 -16.84 -11.14
CA ARG A 195 -1.55 -17.31 -12.05
C ARG A 195 -1.35 -16.83 -13.48
N LEU A 196 -0.96 -15.58 -13.68
CA LEU A 196 -0.73 -14.97 -14.99
C LEU A 196 0.54 -15.47 -15.67
N THR A 197 1.53 -15.89 -14.89
CA THR A 197 2.85 -16.30 -15.40
C THR A 197 3.01 -17.81 -15.54
N HIS A 198 2.08 -18.62 -14.99
CA HIS A 198 2.10 -20.07 -15.12
C HIS A 198 1.13 -20.55 -16.21
N PRO A 199 1.56 -21.34 -17.20
CA PRO A 199 0.75 -21.71 -18.37
C PRO A 199 -0.61 -22.36 -18.03
N ASP A 200 -0.61 -23.29 -17.04
CA ASP A 200 -1.82 -24.05 -16.70
C ASP A 200 -2.90 -23.18 -16.05
N THR A 201 -2.48 -22.21 -15.20
CA THR A 201 -3.42 -21.28 -14.55
C THR A 201 -3.84 -20.15 -15.49
N LEU A 202 -2.97 -19.75 -16.41
CA LEU A 202 -3.30 -18.78 -17.44
C LEU A 202 -4.42 -19.30 -18.36
N ALA A 203 -4.41 -20.59 -18.70
CA ALA A 203 -5.49 -21.20 -19.46
C ALA A 203 -6.85 -21.13 -18.76
N LEU A 204 -6.86 -21.26 -17.42
CA LEU A 204 -8.09 -21.09 -16.63
C LEU A 204 -8.59 -19.64 -16.65
N ILE A 205 -7.69 -18.67 -16.54
CA ILE A 205 -8.06 -17.23 -16.62
C ILE A 205 -8.70 -16.92 -17.98
N VAL A 206 -8.08 -17.38 -19.06
CA VAL A 206 -8.59 -17.18 -20.42
C VAL A 206 -10.01 -17.75 -20.57
N GLN A 207 -10.24 -18.94 -20.00
CA GLN A 207 -11.56 -19.58 -20.00
C GLN A 207 -12.58 -18.83 -19.12
N GLU A 208 -12.19 -18.43 -17.91
CA GLU A 208 -13.05 -17.70 -16.95
C GLU A 208 -13.52 -16.35 -17.52
N GLU A 209 -12.65 -15.67 -18.26
CA GLU A 209 -12.94 -14.35 -18.84
C GLU A 209 -13.55 -14.40 -20.25
N GLY A 210 -13.71 -15.61 -20.79
CA GLY A 210 -14.28 -15.78 -22.13
C GLY A 210 -13.42 -15.20 -23.25
N ILE A 211 -12.09 -15.18 -23.05
CA ILE A 211 -11.15 -14.74 -24.07
C ILE A 211 -11.01 -15.88 -25.10
N GLU A 212 -11.31 -15.57 -26.35
CA GLU A 212 -11.21 -16.56 -27.43
C GLU A 212 -9.74 -16.76 -27.84
N LEU A 213 -9.07 -17.70 -27.19
CA LEU A 213 -7.72 -18.16 -27.54
C LEU A 213 -7.72 -19.70 -27.61
N ASP A 214 -6.98 -20.27 -28.55
CA ASP A 214 -6.75 -21.71 -28.59
C ASP A 214 -5.63 -22.13 -27.61
N GLU A 215 -5.45 -23.44 -27.40
CA GLU A 215 -4.44 -23.98 -26.47
C GLU A 215 -3.00 -23.60 -26.85
N GLU A 216 -2.72 -23.40 -28.11
CA GLU A 216 -1.41 -22.99 -28.58
C GLU A 216 -1.19 -21.50 -28.32
N GLU A 217 -2.19 -20.67 -28.63
CA GLU A 217 -2.18 -19.24 -28.36
C GLU A 217 -2.05 -18.94 -26.88
N VAL A 218 -2.72 -19.68 -26.00
CA VAL A 218 -2.58 -19.55 -24.53
C VAL A 218 -1.13 -19.75 -24.09
N ARG A 219 -0.41 -20.70 -24.68
CA ARG A 219 1.02 -20.96 -24.37
C ARG A 219 1.95 -19.83 -24.79
N PHE A 220 1.51 -19.00 -25.74
CA PHE A 220 2.28 -17.89 -26.29
C PHE A 220 1.79 -16.52 -25.84
N VAL A 221 0.79 -16.43 -24.95
CA VAL A 221 0.35 -15.15 -24.37
C VAL A 221 1.52 -14.39 -23.76
N CYS A 222 2.40 -15.09 -23.02
CA CYS A 222 3.68 -14.56 -22.60
C CYS A 222 4.75 -15.65 -22.79
N PRO A 223 5.82 -15.42 -23.56
CA PRO A 223 6.88 -16.40 -23.71
C PRO A 223 7.47 -16.83 -22.37
N PRO A 224 7.70 -18.14 -22.13
CA PRO A 224 8.05 -18.67 -20.80
C PRO A 224 9.31 -18.07 -20.17
N VAL A 225 10.21 -17.49 -20.95
CA VAL A 225 11.43 -16.85 -20.43
C VAL A 225 11.08 -15.53 -19.72
N TYR A 226 10.18 -14.73 -20.29
CA TYR A 226 9.70 -13.49 -19.68
C TYR A 226 8.76 -13.76 -18.51
N ALA A 227 7.84 -14.71 -18.65
CA ALA A 227 6.93 -15.11 -17.57
C ALA A 227 7.71 -15.51 -16.30
N ARG A 228 8.76 -16.37 -16.46
CA ARG A 228 9.62 -16.75 -15.34
C ARG A 228 10.39 -15.58 -14.74
N ALA A 229 10.91 -14.66 -15.55
CA ALA A 229 11.62 -13.49 -15.07
C ALA A 229 10.69 -12.58 -14.27
N ILE A 230 9.49 -12.32 -14.79
CA ILE A 230 8.47 -11.49 -14.12
C ILE A 230 8.04 -12.12 -12.78
N ALA A 231 7.80 -13.44 -12.74
CA ALA A 231 7.43 -14.14 -11.51
C ALA A 231 8.55 -14.20 -10.47
N ALA A 232 9.82 -14.18 -10.90
CA ALA A 232 10.97 -14.21 -10.00
C ALA A 232 11.27 -12.83 -9.39
N LEU A 233 10.99 -11.75 -10.10
CA LEU A 233 11.37 -10.39 -9.73
C LEU A 233 10.94 -9.98 -8.31
N PRO A 234 9.68 -10.16 -7.87
CA PRO A 234 9.26 -9.74 -6.52
C PRO A 234 9.84 -10.59 -5.38
N ARG A 235 10.55 -11.67 -5.70
CA ARG A 235 11.21 -12.53 -4.70
C ARG A 235 12.66 -12.11 -4.44
N ILE A 236 13.18 -11.16 -5.23
CA ILE A 236 14.55 -10.65 -5.11
C ILE A 236 14.57 -9.48 -4.15
N ARG A 237 15.26 -9.68 -3.03
CA ARG A 237 15.49 -8.66 -2.02
C ARG A 237 16.83 -8.86 -1.32
N GLY A 238 17.44 -7.77 -0.85
CA GLY A 238 18.74 -7.83 -0.16
C GLY A 238 19.47 -6.49 -0.19
N GLY A 239 20.79 -6.56 -0.15
CA GLY A 239 21.68 -5.42 -0.37
C GLY A 239 22.06 -5.28 -1.84
N ARG A 240 23.34 -4.98 -2.06
CA ARG A 240 23.92 -4.84 -3.40
C ARG A 240 23.76 -6.11 -4.26
N GLU A 241 23.84 -7.28 -3.63
CA GLU A 241 23.70 -8.58 -4.26
C GLU A 241 22.33 -8.81 -4.92
N ALA A 242 21.29 -8.13 -4.46
CA ALA A 242 19.97 -8.20 -5.08
C ALA A 242 19.99 -7.55 -6.49
N ILE A 243 20.74 -6.49 -6.69
CA ILE A 243 20.91 -5.85 -8.00
C ILE A 243 21.62 -6.82 -8.97
N ASP A 244 22.65 -7.52 -8.48
CA ASP A 244 23.38 -8.50 -9.27
C ASP A 244 22.47 -9.67 -9.69
N GLN A 245 21.62 -10.18 -8.78
CA GLN A 245 20.62 -11.21 -9.08
C GLN A 245 19.62 -10.74 -10.15
N VAL A 246 19.13 -9.50 -10.08
CA VAL A 246 18.26 -8.95 -11.13
C VAL A 246 19.01 -8.86 -12.45
N ARG A 247 20.25 -8.39 -12.44
CA ARG A 247 21.08 -8.31 -13.65
C ARG A 247 21.25 -9.69 -14.31
N GLU A 248 21.60 -10.72 -13.53
CA GLU A 248 21.72 -12.08 -14.04
C GLU A 248 20.39 -12.61 -14.63
N LEU A 249 19.27 -12.22 -14.05
CA LEU A 249 17.94 -12.62 -14.51
C LEU A 249 17.56 -11.97 -15.84
N VAL A 250 17.85 -10.67 -16.05
CA VAL A 250 17.30 -9.88 -17.15
C VAL A 250 18.28 -9.63 -18.30
N SER A 251 19.62 -9.65 -18.07
CA SER A 251 20.62 -9.42 -19.13
C SER A 251 20.53 -10.42 -20.30
N PRO A 252 20.26 -11.72 -20.07
CA PRO A 252 20.08 -12.64 -21.19
C PRO A 252 18.87 -12.32 -22.08
N LEU A 253 17.96 -11.49 -21.58
CA LEU A 253 16.74 -11.05 -22.27
C LEU A 253 16.88 -9.65 -22.87
N GLY A 254 17.99 -8.93 -22.59
CA GLY A 254 18.19 -7.53 -22.98
C GLY A 254 17.18 -6.58 -22.30
N CYS A 255 16.76 -6.89 -21.07
CA CYS A 255 15.72 -6.19 -20.34
C CYS A 255 16.23 -5.50 -19.07
N GLU A 256 17.47 -5.02 -19.08
CA GLU A 256 18.08 -4.32 -17.97
C GLU A 256 17.35 -2.99 -17.64
N GLY A 257 16.72 -2.38 -18.65
CA GLY A 257 16.09 -1.07 -18.48
C GLY A 257 17.10 -0.05 -17.97
N GLU A 258 16.74 0.66 -16.91
CA GLU A 258 17.59 1.63 -16.22
C GLU A 258 18.26 1.04 -14.97
N LEU A 259 18.59 -0.25 -15.00
CA LEU A 259 19.19 -0.94 -13.85
C LEU A 259 20.55 -0.35 -13.46
N SER A 260 21.32 0.17 -14.43
CA SER A 260 22.61 0.81 -14.17
C SER A 260 22.43 2.14 -13.42
N ASP A 261 21.41 2.91 -13.75
CA ASP A 261 21.12 4.16 -13.06
C ASP A 261 20.62 3.87 -11.63
N PHE A 262 19.80 2.83 -11.47
CA PHE A 262 19.37 2.36 -10.14
C PHE A 262 20.55 1.90 -9.27
N GLU A 263 21.51 1.18 -9.87
CA GLU A 263 22.74 0.76 -9.21
C GLU A 263 23.56 1.96 -8.73
N GLU A 264 23.72 2.99 -9.59
CA GLU A 264 24.42 4.21 -9.21
C GLU A 264 23.73 4.94 -8.04
N VAL A 265 22.38 5.00 -8.03
CA VAL A 265 21.61 5.55 -6.91
C VAL A 265 21.90 4.77 -5.62
N PHE A 266 21.85 3.42 -5.70
CA PHE A 266 22.14 2.57 -4.55
C PHE A 266 23.56 2.77 -4.02
N ASP A 267 24.55 2.85 -4.91
CA ASP A 267 25.96 3.04 -4.54
C ASP A 267 26.19 4.42 -3.89
N LEU A 268 25.55 5.49 -4.40
CA LEU A 268 25.57 6.82 -3.79
C LEU A 268 24.97 6.80 -2.37
N LEU A 269 23.81 6.19 -2.20
CA LEU A 269 23.15 6.09 -0.89
C LEU A 269 23.91 5.21 0.10
N SER A 270 24.56 4.15 -0.38
CA SER A 270 25.37 3.26 0.46
C SER A 270 26.62 3.95 1.03
N GLN A 271 27.08 5.03 0.38
CA GLN A 271 28.19 5.86 0.83
C GLN A 271 27.73 7.05 1.69
N ALA A 272 26.45 7.35 1.68
CA ALA A 272 25.84 8.40 2.51
C ALA A 272 25.65 7.92 3.96
N ASP A 273 25.70 8.86 4.90
CA ASP A 273 25.39 8.58 6.32
C ASP A 273 23.88 8.64 6.53
N LEU A 274 23.18 7.58 6.09
CA LEU A 274 21.73 7.48 6.27
C LEU A 274 21.38 6.99 7.67
N GLY A 275 20.32 7.55 8.25
CA GLY A 275 19.76 7.13 9.53
C GLY A 275 18.96 5.83 9.49
N CYS A 276 18.81 5.23 8.30
CA CYS A 276 17.96 4.07 8.06
C CYS A 276 18.75 2.86 7.52
N LYS A 277 18.07 1.69 7.53
CA LYS A 277 18.54 0.53 6.80
C LYS A 277 18.11 0.63 5.32
N LEU A 278 19.09 0.59 4.41
CA LEU A 278 18.83 0.54 2.98
C LEU A 278 18.57 -0.90 2.53
N LEU A 279 17.52 -1.14 1.77
CA LEU A 279 17.11 -2.44 1.26
C LEU A 279 16.72 -2.32 -0.22
N VAL A 280 17.29 -3.17 -1.07
CA VAL A 280 16.77 -3.40 -2.42
C VAL A 280 15.64 -4.42 -2.30
N ASP A 281 14.44 -4.10 -2.78
CA ASP A 281 13.29 -5.00 -2.71
C ASP A 281 12.39 -4.81 -3.94
N PHE A 282 12.47 -5.74 -4.89
CA PHE A 282 11.70 -5.68 -6.12
C PHE A 282 10.23 -6.13 -5.94
N SER A 283 9.80 -6.45 -4.72
CA SER A 283 8.37 -6.59 -4.40
C SER A 283 7.70 -5.24 -4.13
N VAL A 284 8.48 -4.19 -3.84
CA VAL A 284 7.97 -2.83 -3.66
C VAL A 284 7.51 -2.30 -5.01
N MET A 285 6.23 -1.99 -5.09
CA MET A 285 5.64 -1.28 -6.21
C MET A 285 4.64 -0.29 -5.64
N SER A 286 4.82 0.98 -5.96
CA SER A 286 3.88 1.99 -5.51
C SER A 286 2.48 1.73 -6.08
N SER A 287 1.46 2.04 -5.28
CA SER A 287 0.05 2.03 -5.72
C SER A 287 -0.24 3.04 -6.84
N PHE A 288 0.70 3.95 -7.12
CA PHE A 288 0.63 4.89 -8.25
C PHE A 288 1.33 4.31 -9.48
N ASP A 289 0.66 4.29 -10.62
CA ASP A 289 1.17 3.73 -11.88
C ASP A 289 1.98 4.71 -12.74
N TYR A 290 2.12 5.97 -12.31
CA TYR A 290 2.84 6.99 -13.06
C TYR A 290 4.37 6.91 -12.93
N TYR A 291 4.91 6.12 -12.01
CA TYR A 291 6.37 5.98 -11.86
C TYR A 291 7.02 5.33 -13.08
N THR A 292 8.21 5.80 -13.43
CA THR A 292 8.94 5.37 -14.63
C THR A 292 10.33 4.81 -14.34
N GLY A 293 10.94 5.16 -13.24
CA GLY A 293 12.31 4.79 -12.86
C GLY A 293 12.40 4.27 -11.44
N VAL A 294 13.34 4.81 -10.67
CA VAL A 294 13.52 4.47 -9.25
C VAL A 294 12.27 4.77 -8.44
N ILE A 295 11.90 3.85 -7.58
CA ILE A 295 10.87 3.99 -6.55
C ILE A 295 11.44 3.62 -5.19
N PHE A 296 10.88 4.21 -4.15
CA PHE A 296 11.31 3.93 -2.78
C PHE A 296 10.18 4.15 -1.78
N GLU A 297 10.22 3.36 -0.70
CA GLU A 297 9.25 3.43 0.40
C GLU A 297 9.97 3.27 1.73
N ALA A 298 9.60 4.07 2.71
CA ALA A 298 10.12 4.00 4.06
C ALA A 298 9.16 3.24 4.98
N PHE A 299 9.63 2.18 5.64
CA PHE A 299 8.83 1.32 6.52
C PHE A 299 9.40 1.31 7.93
N SER A 300 8.54 1.49 8.92
CA SER A 300 8.84 1.19 10.31
C SER A 300 8.28 -0.17 10.71
N SER A 301 9.02 -0.93 11.51
CA SER A 301 8.54 -2.20 12.09
C SER A 301 7.30 -2.03 12.98
N ASP A 302 7.06 -0.81 13.46
CA ASP A 302 5.97 -0.49 14.37
C ASP A 302 4.64 -0.17 13.66
N LEU A 303 4.69 -0.01 12.33
CA LEU A 303 3.52 0.36 11.53
C LEU A 303 3.33 -0.64 10.38
N GLY A 304 2.09 -0.98 10.10
CA GLY A 304 1.74 -1.84 8.96
C GLY A 304 1.66 -1.11 7.62
N THR A 305 1.89 0.21 7.61
CA THR A 305 1.83 1.06 6.41
C THR A 305 3.14 1.81 6.21
N PRO A 306 3.50 2.18 4.98
CA PRO A 306 4.67 3.01 4.72
C PRO A 306 4.58 4.36 5.43
N LEU A 307 5.71 4.86 5.94
CA LEU A 307 5.86 6.22 6.48
C LEU A 307 5.73 7.26 5.37
N GLY A 308 6.31 6.96 4.23
CA GLY A 308 6.33 7.79 3.04
C GLY A 308 6.87 7.02 1.86
N SER A 309 6.65 7.53 0.67
CA SER A 309 7.06 6.94 -0.58
C SER A 309 7.43 8.00 -1.62
N GLY A 310 8.18 7.60 -2.62
CA GLY A 310 8.56 8.46 -3.72
C GLY A 310 9.11 7.70 -4.91
N GLY A 311 9.52 8.45 -5.93
CA GLY A 311 10.15 7.89 -7.10
C GLY A 311 10.17 8.85 -8.28
N ARG A 312 10.68 8.36 -9.43
CA ARG A 312 10.79 9.08 -10.69
C ARG A 312 9.56 8.86 -11.57
N TYR A 313 9.00 9.95 -12.13
CA TYR A 313 7.75 9.94 -12.91
C TYR A 313 7.82 10.84 -14.14
N ASP A 314 8.77 10.59 -15.02
CA ASP A 314 9.13 11.45 -16.16
C ASP A 314 8.02 11.64 -17.21
N LYS A 315 7.01 10.75 -17.22
CA LYS A 315 5.90 10.81 -18.18
C LYS A 315 4.70 11.62 -17.68
N LEU A 316 4.53 11.79 -16.36
CA LEU A 316 3.32 12.37 -15.78
C LEU A 316 3.05 13.79 -16.23
N ILE A 317 4.07 14.65 -16.27
CA ILE A 317 3.91 16.06 -16.71
C ILE A 317 3.46 16.14 -18.17
N GLY A 318 3.91 15.18 -18.99
CA GLY A 318 3.53 15.05 -20.40
C GLY A 318 2.03 14.85 -20.63
N SER A 319 1.31 14.27 -19.66
CA SER A 319 -0.15 14.11 -19.74
C SER A 319 -0.92 15.44 -19.71
N PHE A 320 -0.28 16.51 -19.23
CA PHE A 320 -0.89 17.85 -19.11
C PHE A 320 -0.28 18.89 -20.06
N GLY A 321 0.77 18.56 -20.81
CA GLY A 321 1.43 19.49 -21.74
C GLY A 321 2.85 19.09 -22.10
N LYS A 322 3.79 20.05 -22.08
CA LYS A 322 5.18 19.78 -22.44
C LYS A 322 5.84 18.83 -21.43
N PRO A 323 6.34 17.66 -21.85
CA PRO A 323 6.97 16.70 -20.96
C PRO A 323 8.23 17.27 -20.31
N ARG A 324 8.46 16.90 -19.06
CA ARG A 324 9.68 17.17 -18.29
C ARG A 324 9.96 15.98 -17.39
N PRO A 325 11.23 15.62 -17.20
CA PRO A 325 11.60 14.63 -16.20
C PRO A 325 11.23 15.16 -14.82
N ALA A 326 10.81 14.26 -13.95
CA ALA A 326 10.38 14.61 -12.61
C ALA A 326 10.57 13.44 -11.63
N ALA A 327 10.91 13.79 -10.40
CA ALA A 327 10.96 12.87 -9.28
C ALA A 327 10.53 13.60 -8.02
N GLY A 328 10.03 12.86 -7.04
CA GLY A 328 9.59 13.46 -5.79
C GLY A 328 9.29 12.41 -4.73
N PHE A 329 8.99 12.88 -3.53
CA PHE A 329 8.49 12.03 -2.47
C PHE A 329 7.49 12.76 -1.59
N ALA A 330 6.72 11.98 -0.87
CA ALA A 330 5.90 12.48 0.22
C ALA A 330 5.86 11.49 1.38
N PHE A 331 5.74 12.02 2.59
CA PHE A 331 5.44 11.23 3.77
C PHE A 331 4.22 11.79 4.52
N PHE A 332 3.61 10.97 5.36
CA PHE A 332 2.47 11.36 6.17
C PHE A 332 2.89 11.71 7.58
N LEU A 333 2.59 12.95 8.00
CA LEU A 333 2.98 13.46 9.31
C LEU A 333 2.45 12.58 10.45
N GLU A 334 1.22 12.09 10.32
CA GLU A 334 0.58 11.21 11.31
C GLU A 334 1.35 9.89 11.50
N GLN A 335 1.78 9.29 10.40
CA GLN A 335 2.55 8.03 10.41
C GLN A 335 3.95 8.25 10.97
N ALA A 336 4.63 9.32 10.55
CA ALA A 336 5.93 9.68 11.11
C ALA A 336 5.85 9.95 12.62
N MET A 337 4.82 10.64 13.09
CA MET A 337 4.58 10.88 14.51
C MET A 337 4.27 9.59 15.28
N ALA A 338 3.56 8.65 14.69
CA ALA A 338 3.27 7.35 15.30
C ALA A 338 4.52 6.48 15.43
N ALA A 339 5.41 6.50 14.42
CA ALA A 339 6.69 5.79 14.45
C ALA A 339 7.71 6.42 15.38
N ALA A 340 7.63 7.74 15.57
CA ALA A 340 8.61 8.52 16.37
C ALA A 340 8.55 8.29 17.88
N LYS A 341 7.75 7.38 18.42
CA LYS A 341 7.53 7.06 19.84
C LYS A 341 8.03 8.15 20.79
N PRO A 342 7.18 8.99 21.35
CA PRO A 342 7.62 10.08 22.20
C PRO A 342 8.26 9.52 23.48
N GLU A 343 9.52 9.87 23.74
CA GLU A 343 10.09 9.74 25.07
C GLU A 343 9.30 10.67 26.01
N GLY A 344 8.39 10.11 26.82
CA GLY A 344 7.71 10.81 27.91
C GLY A 344 6.28 11.27 27.70
N PHE A 345 5.66 11.05 26.56
CA PHE A 345 4.20 11.15 26.47
C PHE A 345 3.60 9.76 26.62
N ALA A 346 2.88 9.56 27.74
CA ALA A 346 1.97 8.43 27.85
C ALA A 346 0.94 8.57 26.72
N THR A 347 1.22 8.01 25.57
CA THR A 347 0.15 7.57 24.70
C THR A 347 -0.69 6.65 25.58
N THR A 348 -1.98 6.85 25.66
CA THR A 348 -2.91 5.75 25.90
C THR A 348 -2.66 4.80 24.74
N SER A 349 -1.62 4.01 24.90
CA SER A 349 -1.11 3.15 23.86
C SER A 349 -2.19 2.15 23.54
N LEU A 350 -2.47 1.95 22.27
CA LEU A 350 -3.08 0.70 21.79
C LEU A 350 -2.33 -0.52 22.37
N ASP A 351 -1.05 -0.38 22.73
CA ASP A 351 -0.20 -1.35 23.43
C ASP A 351 -0.63 -1.68 24.87
N GLN A 352 -1.57 -0.94 25.46
CA GLN A 352 -2.08 -1.23 26.83
C GLN A 352 -3.53 -1.76 26.83
N ARG A 353 -4.22 -1.74 25.69
CA ARG A 353 -5.51 -2.42 25.64
C ARG A 353 -5.28 -3.91 25.41
N PRO A 354 -6.06 -4.78 26.08
CA PRO A 354 -6.00 -6.20 25.81
C PRO A 354 -6.35 -6.48 24.33
N LEU A 355 -5.65 -7.46 23.75
CA LEU A 355 -5.96 -7.97 22.41
C LEU A 355 -7.41 -8.48 22.39
N ARG A 356 -8.25 -7.98 21.48
CA ARG A 356 -9.64 -8.40 21.36
C ARG A 356 -9.78 -9.49 20.31
N ILE A 357 -10.18 -10.66 20.73
CA ILE A 357 -10.35 -11.82 19.84
C ILE A 357 -11.83 -12.22 19.76
N ALA A 358 -12.42 -12.19 18.57
CA ALA A 358 -13.75 -12.74 18.34
C ALA A 358 -13.69 -14.29 18.34
N VAL A 359 -14.35 -14.89 19.32
CA VAL A 359 -14.34 -16.34 19.57
C VAL A 359 -15.70 -16.95 19.26
N PRO A 360 -15.77 -17.98 18.39
CA PRO A 360 -17.03 -18.57 17.98
C PRO A 360 -17.65 -19.43 19.07
N LYS A 361 -18.96 -19.34 19.22
CA LYS A 361 -19.78 -20.31 20.01
C LYS A 361 -19.99 -21.61 19.23
N GLY A 362 -20.34 -22.67 19.98
CA GLY A 362 -20.81 -23.92 19.37
C GLY A 362 -19.68 -24.88 18.98
N SER A 363 -19.81 -25.52 17.83
CA SER A 363 -18.94 -26.63 17.43
C SER A 363 -17.46 -26.27 17.27
N LEU A 364 -17.16 -25.01 16.99
CA LEU A 364 -15.77 -24.53 16.86
C LEU A 364 -15.13 -24.13 18.19
N ASN A 365 -15.91 -23.97 19.27
CA ASN A 365 -15.41 -23.44 20.54
C ASN A 365 -14.27 -24.28 21.14
N ALA A 366 -14.43 -25.60 21.25
CA ALA A 366 -13.41 -26.45 21.83
C ALA A 366 -12.07 -26.43 21.08
N GLY A 367 -12.11 -26.43 19.74
CA GLY A 367 -10.93 -26.30 18.91
C GLY A 367 -10.27 -24.92 19.06
N THR A 368 -11.07 -23.89 19.15
CA THR A 368 -10.62 -22.51 19.39
C THR A 368 -9.91 -22.37 20.74
N ILE A 369 -10.49 -22.85 21.82
CA ILE A 369 -9.89 -22.84 23.16
C ILE A 369 -8.53 -23.53 23.15
N LYS A 370 -8.46 -24.71 22.52
CA LYS A 370 -7.22 -25.46 22.41
C LYS A 370 -6.12 -24.65 21.70
N VAL A 371 -6.42 -24.07 20.55
CA VAL A 371 -5.43 -23.30 19.77
C VAL A 371 -4.97 -22.05 20.51
N LEU A 372 -5.88 -21.34 21.17
CA LEU A 372 -5.56 -20.15 21.95
C LEU A 372 -4.71 -20.48 23.18
N SER A 373 -5.02 -21.58 23.86
CA SER A 373 -4.24 -22.09 24.98
C SER A 373 -2.86 -22.59 24.54
N ASP A 374 -2.76 -23.30 23.41
CA ASP A 374 -1.49 -23.72 22.81
C ASP A 374 -0.61 -22.52 22.41
N ALA A 375 -1.24 -21.39 22.06
CA ALA A 375 -0.58 -20.10 21.80
C ALA A 375 -0.17 -19.35 23.07
N GLY A 376 -0.45 -19.87 24.26
CA GLY A 376 -0.05 -19.28 25.54
C GLY A 376 -0.99 -18.22 26.09
N LEU A 377 -2.21 -18.08 25.54
CA LEU A 377 -3.22 -17.16 26.04
C LEU A 377 -3.99 -17.80 27.20
N ASP A 378 -4.37 -16.99 28.21
CA ASP A 378 -5.27 -17.40 29.27
C ASP A 378 -6.70 -17.53 28.73
N THR A 379 -7.21 -18.75 28.63
CA THR A 379 -8.55 -19.06 28.09
C THR A 379 -9.59 -19.28 29.17
N THR A 380 -9.30 -18.91 30.41
CA THR A 380 -10.23 -19.08 31.55
C THR A 380 -11.60 -18.45 31.24
N GLY A 381 -12.66 -19.21 31.47
CA GLY A 381 -14.04 -18.76 31.24
C GLY A 381 -14.58 -18.99 29.82
N LEU A 382 -13.76 -19.38 28.83
CA LEU A 382 -14.22 -19.68 27.49
C LEU A 382 -14.98 -21.04 27.36
N GLU A 383 -14.76 -21.98 28.28
CA GLU A 383 -15.44 -23.29 28.24
C GLU A 383 -16.94 -23.15 28.52
N ASP A 384 -17.29 -22.29 29.49
CA ASP A 384 -18.69 -21.99 29.84
C ASP A 384 -18.86 -20.47 30.05
N PRO A 385 -19.00 -19.70 28.99
CA PRO A 385 -19.15 -18.23 29.07
C PRO A 385 -20.52 -17.81 29.64
N GLY A 386 -21.47 -18.70 29.80
CA GLY A 386 -22.81 -18.41 30.30
C GLY A 386 -23.50 -17.35 29.40
N ARG A 387 -23.90 -16.21 30.01
CA ARG A 387 -24.50 -15.06 29.32
C ARG A 387 -23.51 -13.95 29.02
N GLN A 388 -22.23 -14.12 29.36
CA GLN A 388 -21.22 -13.10 29.08
C GLN A 388 -20.94 -13.02 27.57
N LEU A 389 -20.84 -11.79 27.08
CA LEU A 389 -20.49 -11.52 25.71
C LEU A 389 -19.01 -11.17 25.56
N ILE A 390 -18.38 -10.73 26.65
CA ILE A 390 -16.95 -10.42 26.69
C ILE A 390 -16.37 -11.08 27.94
N ILE A 391 -15.23 -11.73 27.78
CA ILE A 391 -14.45 -12.33 28.88
C ILE A 391 -13.10 -11.60 28.90
N HIS A 392 -12.78 -11.00 30.04
CA HIS A 392 -11.56 -10.24 30.25
C HIS A 392 -10.51 -11.11 30.93
N ASN A 393 -9.42 -11.40 30.25
CA ASN A 393 -8.27 -12.12 30.79
C ASN A 393 -6.99 -11.27 30.69
N PRO A 394 -5.92 -11.57 31.41
CA PRO A 394 -4.69 -10.81 31.34
C PRO A 394 -4.15 -10.69 29.92
N GLY A 395 -4.11 -9.46 29.39
CA GLY A 395 -3.61 -9.15 28.05
C GLY A 395 -4.55 -9.47 26.89
N VAL A 396 -5.74 -10.08 27.14
CA VAL A 396 -6.66 -10.45 26.08
C VAL A 396 -8.13 -10.33 26.50
N ASP A 397 -8.96 -9.78 25.62
CA ASP A 397 -10.42 -9.76 25.75
C ASP A 397 -11.02 -10.70 24.70
N PHE A 398 -11.81 -11.66 25.12
CA PHE A 398 -12.52 -12.56 24.21
C PHE A 398 -13.95 -12.09 24.00
N ILE A 399 -14.30 -11.81 22.75
CA ILE A 399 -15.65 -11.42 22.36
C ILE A 399 -16.38 -12.65 21.83
N ILE A 400 -17.40 -13.08 22.55
CA ILE A 400 -18.14 -14.30 22.23
C ILE A 400 -19.19 -14.01 21.17
N VAL A 401 -18.99 -14.56 19.97
CA VAL A 401 -19.83 -14.30 18.80
C VAL A 401 -20.37 -15.59 18.17
N ARG A 402 -21.33 -15.47 17.24
CA ARG A 402 -21.65 -16.60 16.35
C ARG A 402 -20.52 -16.74 15.33
N PRO A 403 -20.24 -17.96 14.82
CA PRO A 403 -19.21 -18.16 13.81
C PRO A 403 -19.36 -17.25 12.58
N THR A 404 -20.61 -17.02 12.13
CA THR A 404 -20.96 -16.15 11.00
C THR A 404 -20.71 -14.66 11.26
N ASP A 405 -20.70 -14.25 12.52
CA ASP A 405 -20.57 -12.83 12.88
C ASP A 405 -19.10 -12.42 13.10
N ALA A 406 -18.20 -13.38 13.37
CA ALA A 406 -16.80 -13.09 13.68
C ALA A 406 -16.09 -12.27 12.58
N PRO A 407 -16.22 -12.58 11.28
CA PRO A 407 -15.60 -11.77 10.21
C PRO A 407 -16.08 -10.32 10.20
N VAL A 408 -17.37 -10.09 10.43
CA VAL A 408 -17.99 -8.77 10.47
C VAL A 408 -17.49 -7.97 11.68
N PHE A 409 -17.33 -8.59 12.85
CA PHE A 409 -16.77 -7.95 14.05
C PHE A 409 -15.34 -7.47 13.84
N VAL A 410 -14.53 -8.24 13.09
CA VAL A 410 -13.17 -7.86 12.74
C VAL A 410 -13.17 -6.72 11.71
N ALA A 411 -13.94 -6.84 10.63
CA ALA A 411 -14.03 -5.82 9.58
C ALA A 411 -14.46 -4.44 10.12
N HIS A 412 -15.33 -4.41 11.14
CA HIS A 412 -15.79 -3.17 11.77
C HIS A 412 -14.94 -2.73 12.98
N GLY A 413 -13.81 -3.38 13.24
CA GLY A 413 -12.90 -3.01 14.34
C GLY A 413 -13.44 -3.27 15.75
N ALA A 414 -14.53 -4.05 15.90
CA ALA A 414 -15.03 -4.48 17.19
C ALA A 414 -14.12 -5.53 17.83
N ALA A 415 -13.43 -6.33 17.01
CA ALA A 415 -12.35 -7.24 17.42
C ALA A 415 -11.11 -6.96 16.56
N ASP A 416 -9.92 -7.26 17.08
CA ASP A 416 -8.65 -7.10 16.38
C ASP A 416 -8.36 -8.29 15.47
N CYS A 417 -8.81 -9.47 15.87
CA CYS A 417 -8.83 -10.69 15.06
C CYS A 417 -9.99 -11.60 15.46
N GLY A 418 -10.24 -12.64 14.69
CA GLY A 418 -11.33 -13.58 14.96
C GLY A 418 -11.05 -14.98 14.43
N ILE A 419 -11.72 -15.96 15.03
CA ILE A 419 -11.69 -17.36 14.59
C ILE A 419 -13.08 -17.72 14.07
N CYS A 420 -13.14 -18.22 12.83
CA CYS A 420 -14.39 -18.61 12.18
C CYS A 420 -14.17 -19.72 11.16
N GLY A 421 -15.24 -20.25 10.61
CA GLY A 421 -15.19 -21.11 9.44
C GLY A 421 -14.89 -20.32 8.18
N ARG A 422 -14.22 -20.95 7.22
CA ARG A 422 -13.95 -20.33 5.92
C ARG A 422 -15.24 -20.03 5.14
N ASP A 423 -16.28 -20.85 5.33
CA ASP A 423 -17.63 -20.64 4.81
C ASP A 423 -18.21 -19.29 5.26
N SER A 424 -18.01 -18.92 6.52
CA SER A 424 -18.49 -17.64 7.07
C SER A 424 -17.76 -16.43 6.44
N ILE A 425 -16.49 -16.57 6.09
CA ILE A 425 -15.74 -15.53 5.37
C ILE A 425 -16.26 -15.39 3.93
N LEU A 426 -16.46 -16.52 3.24
CA LEU A 426 -16.95 -16.52 1.85
C LEU A 426 -18.38 -16.01 1.73
N GLU A 427 -19.25 -16.29 2.73
CA GLU A 427 -20.64 -15.86 2.74
C GLU A 427 -20.79 -14.36 3.04
N ALA A 428 -20.01 -13.85 3.99
CA ALA A 428 -20.09 -12.46 4.43
C ALA A 428 -19.29 -11.49 3.52
N ASP A 429 -18.34 -12.01 2.73
CA ASP A 429 -17.41 -11.26 1.88
C ASP A 429 -16.87 -9.97 2.56
N PRO A 430 -16.36 -10.05 3.80
CA PRO A 430 -15.91 -8.90 4.55
C PRO A 430 -14.49 -8.51 4.13
N ASP A 431 -14.14 -7.25 4.30
CA ASP A 431 -12.78 -6.75 4.12
C ASP A 431 -11.87 -7.20 5.29
N VAL A 432 -11.39 -8.45 5.22
CA VAL A 432 -10.51 -9.06 6.23
C VAL A 432 -9.45 -9.93 5.57
N ILE A 433 -8.28 -10.05 6.23
CA ILE A 433 -7.22 -10.97 5.80
C ILE A 433 -7.34 -12.30 6.55
N GLN A 434 -7.24 -13.41 5.82
CA GLN A 434 -7.09 -14.73 6.41
C GLN A 434 -5.59 -14.94 6.74
N LEU A 435 -5.25 -14.88 8.05
CA LEU A 435 -3.87 -14.97 8.53
C LEU A 435 -3.33 -16.40 8.53
N VAL A 436 -4.15 -17.38 8.98
CA VAL A 436 -3.72 -18.77 9.16
C VAL A 436 -4.89 -19.74 9.07
N ASP A 437 -4.63 -20.92 8.51
CA ASP A 437 -5.56 -22.05 8.56
C ASP A 437 -5.25 -22.90 9.79
N LEU A 438 -6.17 -22.90 10.76
CA LEU A 438 -6.01 -23.57 12.05
C LEU A 438 -6.22 -25.10 12.00
N LYS A 439 -6.59 -25.66 10.85
CA LYS A 439 -6.71 -27.09 10.56
C LYS A 439 -7.71 -27.85 11.46
N PHE A 440 -8.75 -27.17 11.97
CA PHE A 440 -9.84 -27.82 12.69
C PHE A 440 -11.21 -27.31 12.19
N GLY A 441 -12.30 -27.96 12.62
CA GLY A 441 -13.66 -27.57 12.26
C GLY A 441 -14.03 -27.84 10.81
N GLY A 442 -13.41 -28.83 10.17
CA GLY A 442 -13.73 -29.19 8.77
C GLY A 442 -15.21 -29.55 8.63
N CYS A 443 -15.89 -28.91 7.66
CA CYS A 443 -17.28 -29.18 7.32
C CYS A 443 -17.43 -29.48 5.82
N ARG A 444 -18.58 -30.05 5.45
CA ARG A 444 -19.00 -30.21 4.06
C ARG A 444 -20.47 -29.86 3.91
N PHE A 445 -20.80 -29.22 2.84
CA PHE A 445 -22.21 -29.03 2.48
C PHE A 445 -22.80 -30.33 1.98
N VAL A 446 -24.01 -30.62 2.42
CA VAL A 446 -24.79 -31.75 1.95
C VAL A 446 -26.22 -31.29 1.65
N VAL A 447 -26.82 -31.82 0.61
CA VAL A 447 -28.24 -31.66 0.37
C VAL A 447 -28.95 -32.75 1.16
N ALA A 448 -29.87 -32.34 2.00
CA ALA A 448 -30.68 -33.27 2.78
C ALA A 448 -32.17 -33.14 2.39
N GLU A 449 -32.84 -34.25 2.27
CA GLU A 449 -34.29 -34.32 2.03
C GLU A 449 -34.96 -35.14 3.11
N PRO A 450 -36.25 -34.92 3.40
CA PRO A 450 -36.99 -35.74 4.35
C PRO A 450 -36.97 -37.23 3.96
N GLU A 451 -36.87 -38.12 4.90
CA GLU A 451 -36.91 -39.57 4.66
C GLU A 451 -38.21 -39.93 3.95
N GLY A 452 -38.12 -40.55 2.76
CA GLY A 452 -39.26 -40.90 1.93
C GLY A 452 -39.73 -39.84 0.91
N ALA A 453 -39.03 -38.73 0.79
CA ALA A 453 -39.28 -37.78 -0.32
C ALA A 453 -38.87 -38.41 -1.67
N ALA A 454 -39.67 -38.18 -2.71
CA ALA A 454 -39.27 -38.59 -4.06
C ALA A 454 -38.09 -37.75 -4.51
N ALA A 455 -36.98 -38.38 -4.99
CA ALA A 455 -35.78 -37.69 -5.43
C ALA A 455 -36.16 -36.59 -6.43
N ALA A 456 -35.78 -35.33 -6.14
CA ALA A 456 -35.89 -34.26 -7.09
C ALA A 456 -34.92 -34.49 -8.23
N THR A 457 -35.45 -34.68 -9.45
CA THR A 457 -34.68 -34.84 -10.70
C THR A 457 -34.12 -33.52 -11.16
#